data_d5ec14405bb8044380f5d91e8b760685
#
_entry.id   d5ec14405bb8044380f5d91e8b760685
#
_cell.length_a   1.000
_cell.length_b   1.000
_cell.length_c   1.000
_cell.angle_alpha   90.00
_cell.angle_beta   90.00
_cell.angle_gamma   90.00
#
_symmetry.space_group_name_H-M   'P 1'
#
loop_
_entity.id
_entity.type
_entity.pdbx_description
1 polymer ?
#
loop_
_entity_poly.entity_id
_entity_poly.type
_entity_poly.pdbx_seq_one_letter_code
_entity_poly.pdbx_strand_id
1 'polypeptide(L)'
;MKFVKIMIIASAFYLTYAHAREIHQAVDEPAAPYNLRWGMSYDEARNTPLYSLEVSDINYAGKDPDLIISTLTPQEVGALKYQEMKLYFDKNKGLKSVFVSADVDSSQQAYKVDDGREALALYNEEVKVLDREYGPATIKEEFIAERGKFYQSLSACIAKQQEWYNKRLDLNKIKNCSTWQRTYKKGRVTVLLYIEPRQVSKHYIYK
;
A
#
# COMPACT_ATOMS: atom_id res chain seq x y z
N MET A 1 15.82 72.94 35.84
CA MET A 1 15.09 71.60 35.79
C MET A 1 14.61 71.43 34.40
N LYS A 2 15.25 70.57 33.62
CA LYS A 2 14.83 70.20 32.24
C LYS A 2 14.33 68.77 32.26
N PHE A 3 13.03 68.57 32.00
CA PHE A 3 12.42 67.27 31.83
C PHE A 3 12.71 66.70 30.44
N VAL A 4 13.44 65.60 30.39
CA VAL A 4 13.64 64.81 29.16
C VAL A 4 12.45 63.86 29.02
N LYS A 5 11.68 64.06 27.97
CA LYS A 5 10.61 63.09 27.57
C LYS A 5 11.24 61.93 26.81
N ILE A 6 11.21 60.75 27.41
CA ILE A 6 11.58 59.49 26.74
C ILE A 6 10.38 59.04 25.95
N MET A 7 10.53 58.99 24.64
CA MET A 7 9.55 58.47 23.70
C MET A 7 9.81 56.98 23.51
N ILE A 8 8.93 56.14 24.07
CA ILE A 8 8.98 54.67 23.88
C ILE A 8 8.29 54.36 22.56
N ILE A 9 9.07 53.91 21.56
CA ILE A 9 8.57 53.38 20.29
C ILE A 9 8.24 51.92 20.53
N ALA A 10 6.95 51.63 20.63
CA ALA A 10 6.45 50.25 20.64
C ALA A 10 6.49 49.69 19.22
N SER A 11 7.52 48.91 18.91
CA SER A 11 7.59 48.15 17.66
C SER A 11 6.65 46.93 17.77
N ALA A 12 5.50 47.03 17.15
CA ALA A 12 4.58 45.92 17.00
C ALA A 12 5.19 44.90 16.01
N PHE A 13 5.77 43.82 16.52
CA PHE A 13 6.11 42.66 15.72
C PHE A 13 4.81 41.92 15.36
N TYR A 14 4.34 42.11 14.13
CA TYR A 14 3.36 41.22 13.52
C TYR A 14 4.05 39.90 13.23
N LEU A 15 3.92 38.96 14.16
CA LEU A 15 4.18 37.55 13.92
C LEU A 15 3.05 37.01 12.99
N THR A 16 3.36 36.97 11.71
CA THR A 16 2.57 36.19 10.77
C THR A 16 2.70 34.70 11.13
N TYR A 17 1.75 34.19 11.87
CA TYR A 17 1.59 32.75 12.05
C TYR A 17 1.22 32.16 10.69
N ALA A 18 2.23 31.72 9.95
CA ALA A 18 2.03 30.74 8.90
C ALA A 18 1.47 29.49 9.59
N HIS A 19 0.19 29.23 9.42
CA HIS A 19 -0.44 27.96 9.80
C HIS A 19 0.13 26.89 8.87
N ALA A 20 1.35 26.42 9.16
CA ALA A 20 1.75 25.11 8.72
C ALA A 20 0.74 24.16 9.37
N ARG A 21 -0.14 23.58 8.56
CA ARG A 21 -0.95 22.44 8.95
C ARG A 21 0.03 21.29 9.16
N GLU A 22 0.67 21.24 10.33
CA GLU A 22 1.26 20.02 10.85
C GLU A 22 0.10 19.03 10.96
N ILE A 23 0.03 18.13 10.00
CA ILE A 23 -0.75 16.91 10.18
C ILE A 23 -0.01 16.18 11.30
N HIS A 24 -0.48 16.35 12.55
CA HIS A 24 -0.06 15.52 13.66
C HIS A 24 -0.40 14.07 13.28
N GLN A 25 0.58 13.38 12.71
CA GLN A 25 0.52 11.92 12.70
C GLN A 25 0.45 11.51 14.18
N ALA A 26 -0.63 10.84 14.57
CA ALA A 26 -0.72 10.30 15.91
C ALA A 26 0.55 9.47 16.17
N VAL A 27 1.14 9.58 17.38
CA VAL A 27 2.47 9.03 17.74
C VAL A 27 2.62 7.53 17.44
N ASP A 28 1.53 6.81 17.17
CA ASP A 28 1.48 5.36 16.88
C ASP A 28 1.08 5.03 15.43
N GLU A 29 0.98 6.01 14.53
CA GLU A 29 0.55 5.74 13.15
C GLU A 29 1.75 5.45 12.26
N PRO A 30 1.80 4.27 11.59
CA PRO A 30 2.90 3.94 10.69
C PRO A 30 3.01 4.94 9.55
N ALA A 31 4.22 5.35 9.21
CA ALA A 31 4.49 6.15 8.02
C ALA A 31 4.05 5.40 6.75
N ALA A 32 3.83 6.15 5.66
CA ALA A 32 3.67 5.52 4.37
C ALA A 32 4.97 4.81 3.96
N PRO A 33 4.88 3.65 3.28
CA PRO A 33 6.08 2.91 2.88
C PRO A 33 6.90 3.71 1.84
N TYR A 34 8.15 3.30 1.65
CA TYR A 34 9.04 3.82 0.58
C TYR A 34 9.36 5.32 0.67
N ASN A 35 9.50 5.85 1.89
CA ASN A 35 9.73 7.26 2.17
C ASN A 35 8.62 8.20 1.65
N LEU A 36 7.45 7.65 1.42
CA LEU A 36 6.25 8.43 1.13
C LEU A 36 5.61 8.94 2.43
N ARG A 37 4.66 9.86 2.31
CA ARG A 37 3.88 10.40 3.41
C ARG A 37 2.39 10.29 3.09
N TRP A 38 1.61 9.75 4.00
CA TRP A 38 0.16 9.72 3.84
C TRP A 38 -0.40 11.12 3.66
N GLY A 39 -1.32 11.28 2.74
CA GLY A 39 -1.91 12.57 2.42
C GLY A 39 -1.02 13.51 1.60
N MET A 40 0.20 13.11 1.21
CA MET A 40 0.99 13.92 0.28
C MET A 40 0.27 14.04 -1.07
N SER A 41 0.40 15.19 -1.72
CA SER A 41 -0.19 15.40 -3.04
C SER A 41 0.54 14.59 -4.12
N TYR A 42 -0.13 14.42 -5.24
CA TYR A 42 0.49 13.80 -6.42
C TYR A 42 1.73 14.57 -6.89
N ASP A 43 1.68 15.91 -6.89
CA ASP A 43 2.81 16.75 -7.29
C ASP A 43 3.99 16.63 -6.33
N GLU A 44 3.75 16.54 -5.01
CA GLU A 44 4.81 16.27 -4.03
C GLU A 44 5.45 14.89 -4.26
N ALA A 45 4.64 13.86 -4.54
CA ALA A 45 5.13 12.51 -4.78
C ALA A 45 6.03 12.44 -6.01
N ARG A 46 5.70 13.14 -7.08
CA ARG A 46 6.51 13.21 -8.32
C ARG A 46 7.91 13.78 -8.11
N ASN A 47 8.11 14.57 -7.07
CA ASN A 47 9.42 15.10 -6.69
C ASN A 47 10.24 14.15 -5.80
N THR A 48 9.72 12.96 -5.48
CA THR A 48 10.48 11.95 -4.73
C THR A 48 11.38 11.13 -5.67
N PRO A 49 12.48 10.53 -5.15
CA PRO A 49 13.35 9.67 -5.95
C PRO A 49 12.63 8.48 -6.60
N LEU A 50 11.49 8.04 -6.06
CA LEU A 50 10.67 6.98 -6.65
C LEU A 50 10.24 7.31 -8.09
N TYR A 51 9.97 8.58 -8.39
CA TYR A 51 9.55 9.01 -9.72
C TYR A 51 10.70 9.28 -10.71
N SER A 52 11.94 9.01 -10.35
CA SER A 52 13.06 8.95 -11.31
C SER A 52 13.00 7.70 -12.21
N LEU A 53 12.08 6.78 -11.90
CA LEU A 53 11.81 5.57 -12.65
C LEU A 53 10.74 5.85 -13.72
N GLU A 54 10.63 4.98 -14.74
CA GLU A 54 9.57 5.11 -15.77
C GLU A 54 8.18 5.11 -15.11
N VAL A 55 7.44 6.19 -15.32
CA VAL A 55 6.11 6.39 -14.75
C VAL A 55 5.09 6.38 -15.87
N SER A 56 4.08 5.55 -15.77
CA SER A 56 2.86 5.68 -16.54
C SER A 56 1.72 6.15 -15.63
N ASP A 57 1.26 7.37 -15.84
CA ASP A 57 0.13 7.91 -15.11
C ASP A 57 -1.19 7.55 -15.80
N ILE A 58 -2.05 6.86 -15.11
CA ILE A 58 -3.41 6.60 -15.57
C ILE A 58 -4.35 7.52 -14.79
N ASN A 59 -4.82 8.56 -15.46
CA ASN A 59 -5.91 9.37 -14.93
C ASN A 59 -7.21 8.57 -15.11
N TYR A 60 -7.69 7.93 -14.05
CA TYR A 60 -8.88 7.08 -14.10
C TYR A 60 -10.14 7.96 -14.08
N ALA A 61 -10.41 8.63 -15.22
CA ALA A 61 -11.59 9.48 -15.40
C ALA A 61 -12.93 8.72 -15.51
N GLY A 62 -12.93 7.37 -15.33
CA GLY A 62 -14.11 6.57 -15.69
C GLY A 62 -15.12 6.34 -14.57
N LYS A 63 -14.71 6.12 -13.33
CA LYS A 63 -15.62 5.82 -12.22
C LYS A 63 -15.39 6.66 -10.97
N ASP A 64 -14.20 7.21 -10.80
CA ASP A 64 -13.84 8.09 -9.68
C ASP A 64 -12.96 9.23 -10.23
N PRO A 65 -13.58 10.37 -10.60
CA PRO A 65 -12.87 11.52 -11.19
C PRO A 65 -11.85 12.14 -10.23
N ASP A 66 -11.94 11.82 -8.94
CA ASP A 66 -11.04 12.34 -7.91
C ASP A 66 -9.86 11.41 -7.63
N LEU A 67 -9.77 10.26 -8.31
CA LEU A 67 -8.70 9.30 -8.14
C LEU A 67 -7.62 9.46 -9.24
N ILE A 68 -6.36 9.61 -8.81
CA ILE A 68 -5.19 9.52 -9.68
C ILE A 68 -4.45 8.24 -9.31
N ILE A 69 -4.15 7.40 -10.29
CA ILE A 69 -3.34 6.20 -10.13
C ILE A 69 -2.04 6.42 -10.88
N SER A 70 -0.93 6.36 -10.16
CA SER A 70 0.40 6.41 -10.73
C SER A 70 1.01 5.01 -10.67
N THR A 71 1.38 4.46 -11.80
CA THR A 71 2.05 3.16 -11.91
C THR A 71 3.54 3.38 -12.12
N LEU A 72 4.34 2.78 -11.26
CA LEU A 72 5.78 2.83 -11.26
C LEU A 72 6.31 1.43 -11.55
N THR A 73 7.35 1.34 -12.37
CA THR A 73 8.09 0.09 -12.59
C THR A 73 9.43 0.19 -11.87
N PRO A 74 9.49 -0.14 -10.59
CA PRO A 74 10.69 0.03 -9.78
C PRO A 74 11.71 -1.05 -10.13
N GLN A 75 12.97 -0.70 -10.14
CA GLN A 75 14.03 -1.67 -10.38
C GLN A 75 14.35 -2.47 -9.11
N GLU A 76 14.60 -1.83 -8.01
CA GLU A 76 14.83 -2.48 -6.71
C GLU A 76 14.48 -1.51 -5.58
N VAL A 77 13.53 -1.87 -4.71
CA VAL A 77 13.24 -1.12 -3.50
C VAL A 77 13.26 -2.10 -2.31
N GLY A 78 14.37 -2.11 -1.59
CA GLY A 78 14.57 -3.03 -0.48
C GLY A 78 14.87 -4.46 -0.92
N ALA A 79 14.52 -5.45 -0.09
CA ALA A 79 14.75 -6.88 -0.37
C ALA A 79 13.81 -7.45 -1.45
N LEU A 80 12.74 -6.73 -1.81
CA LEU A 80 11.78 -7.15 -2.80
C LEU A 80 12.12 -6.53 -4.16
N LYS A 81 12.29 -7.39 -5.16
CA LYS A 81 12.28 -6.98 -6.56
C LYS A 81 10.84 -6.77 -6.98
N TYR A 82 10.32 -5.54 -6.78
CA TYR A 82 8.98 -5.23 -7.27
C TYR A 82 8.98 -5.14 -8.79
N GLN A 83 7.96 -5.73 -9.39
CA GLN A 83 7.69 -5.55 -10.82
C GLN A 83 6.65 -4.48 -11.05
N GLU A 84 5.77 -4.24 -10.09
CA GLU A 84 4.78 -3.21 -10.17
C GLU A 84 4.57 -2.52 -8.82
N MET A 85 4.51 -1.18 -8.87
CA MET A 85 4.05 -0.35 -7.76
C MET A 85 2.95 0.58 -8.27
N LYS A 86 1.83 0.65 -7.54
CA LYS A 86 0.75 1.59 -7.82
C LYS A 86 0.52 2.50 -6.62
N LEU A 87 0.52 3.80 -6.87
CA LEU A 87 0.19 4.83 -5.91
C LEU A 87 -1.20 5.38 -6.22
N TYR A 88 -2.06 5.43 -5.22
CA TYR A 88 -3.44 5.90 -5.36
C TYR A 88 -3.60 7.21 -4.60
N PHE A 89 -3.89 8.27 -5.33
CA PHE A 89 -4.09 9.60 -4.79
C PHE A 89 -5.56 10.01 -4.93
N ASP A 90 -6.14 10.46 -3.84
CA ASP A 90 -7.36 11.24 -3.85
C ASP A 90 -6.99 12.71 -4.08
N LYS A 91 -7.62 13.38 -5.04
CA LYS A 91 -7.29 14.78 -5.38
C LYS A 91 -7.40 15.75 -4.21
N ASN A 92 -8.28 15.45 -3.26
CA ASN A 92 -8.54 16.32 -2.11
C ASN A 92 -7.78 15.89 -0.85
N LYS A 93 -7.45 14.59 -0.72
CA LYS A 93 -6.86 13.99 0.49
C LYS A 93 -5.42 13.50 0.27
N GLY A 94 -4.92 13.52 -0.96
CA GLY A 94 -3.59 13.06 -1.32
C GLY A 94 -3.44 11.54 -1.32
N LEU A 95 -2.22 11.04 -1.05
CA LEU A 95 -1.88 9.62 -1.07
C LEU A 95 -2.68 8.84 -0.03
N LYS A 96 -3.49 7.91 -0.50
CA LYS A 96 -4.36 7.06 0.33
C LYS A 96 -4.02 5.58 0.28
N SER A 97 -3.29 5.13 -0.74
CA SER A 97 -2.98 3.71 -0.87
C SER A 97 -1.71 3.49 -1.68
N VAL A 98 -0.96 2.46 -1.30
CA VAL A 98 0.24 1.99 -1.99
C VAL A 98 0.11 0.50 -2.20
N PHE A 99 0.14 0.08 -3.46
CA PHE A 99 0.16 -1.33 -3.84
C PHE A 99 1.52 -1.67 -4.42
N VAL A 100 2.04 -2.84 -4.06
CA VAL A 100 3.27 -3.39 -4.64
C VAL A 100 3.11 -4.87 -4.87
N SER A 101 3.66 -5.37 -5.97
CA SER A 101 3.69 -6.80 -6.27
C SER A 101 5.06 -7.23 -6.78
N ALA A 102 5.41 -8.47 -6.46
CA ALA A 102 6.60 -9.14 -6.93
C ALA A 102 6.21 -10.48 -7.56
N ASP A 103 6.67 -10.72 -8.80
CA ASP A 103 6.48 -12.00 -9.45
C ASP A 103 7.41 -13.04 -8.85
N VAL A 104 6.89 -14.25 -8.73
CA VAL A 104 7.61 -15.41 -8.21
C VAL A 104 7.36 -16.59 -9.11
N ASP A 105 8.21 -17.60 -9.00
CA ASP A 105 8.07 -18.87 -9.76
C ASP A 105 7.95 -18.64 -11.29
N SER A 106 8.68 -17.65 -11.82
CA SER A 106 8.66 -17.31 -13.25
C SER A 106 9.45 -18.31 -14.12
N SER A 107 10.21 -19.21 -13.51
CA SER A 107 11.00 -20.23 -14.23
C SER A 107 10.12 -21.32 -14.83
N GLN A 108 10.54 -21.86 -15.99
CA GLN A 108 9.83 -22.99 -16.62
C GLN A 108 9.78 -24.26 -15.72
N GLN A 109 10.71 -24.41 -14.78
CA GLN A 109 10.72 -25.51 -13.82
C GLN A 109 9.65 -25.36 -12.75
N ALA A 110 9.35 -24.15 -12.34
CA ALA A 110 8.27 -23.87 -11.38
C ALA A 110 6.87 -24.22 -11.93
N TYR A 111 6.71 -24.30 -13.25
CA TYR A 111 5.48 -24.78 -13.87
C TYR A 111 5.23 -26.28 -13.70
N LYS A 112 6.27 -27.07 -13.38
CA LYS A 112 6.15 -28.51 -13.20
C LYS A 112 5.79 -28.90 -11.78
N VAL A 113 6.06 -28.03 -10.81
CA VAL A 113 5.80 -28.27 -9.39
C VAL A 113 4.97 -27.12 -8.86
N ASP A 114 3.69 -27.38 -8.62
CA ASP A 114 2.73 -26.39 -8.11
C ASP A 114 2.73 -26.40 -6.56
N ASP A 115 3.88 -26.14 -5.94
CA ASP A 115 4.04 -26.15 -4.48
C ASP A 115 4.09 -24.74 -3.83
N GLY A 116 4.17 -23.69 -4.65
CA GLY A 116 4.22 -22.29 -4.19
C GLY A 116 5.44 -21.94 -3.34
N ARG A 117 6.54 -22.70 -3.44
CA ARG A 117 7.69 -22.60 -2.53
C ARG A 117 8.32 -21.21 -2.51
N GLU A 118 8.56 -20.61 -3.68
CA GLU A 118 9.16 -19.27 -3.77
C GLU A 118 8.22 -18.20 -3.21
N ALA A 119 6.93 -18.27 -3.58
CA ALA A 119 5.92 -17.34 -3.05
C ALA A 119 5.80 -17.45 -1.53
N LEU A 120 5.77 -18.67 -0.99
CA LEU A 120 5.72 -18.89 0.45
C LEU A 120 6.98 -18.38 1.17
N ALA A 121 8.17 -18.56 0.57
CA ALA A 121 9.40 -18.05 1.13
C ALA A 121 9.36 -16.52 1.22
N LEU A 122 9.06 -15.84 0.12
CA LEU A 122 8.96 -14.39 0.06
C LEU A 122 7.87 -13.85 0.99
N TYR A 123 6.68 -14.47 0.97
CA TYR A 123 5.57 -14.13 1.85
C TYR A 123 5.98 -14.20 3.34
N ASN A 124 6.68 -15.27 3.73
CA ASN A 124 7.11 -15.43 5.12
C ASN A 124 8.18 -14.42 5.56
N GLU A 125 9.02 -13.95 4.63
CA GLU A 125 9.95 -12.85 4.90
C GLU A 125 9.19 -11.54 5.14
N GLU A 126 8.20 -11.24 4.30
CA GLU A 126 7.34 -10.07 4.46
C GLU A 126 6.51 -10.12 5.75
N VAL A 127 6.02 -11.30 6.14
CA VAL A 127 5.35 -11.50 7.44
C VAL A 127 6.26 -11.05 8.58
N LYS A 128 7.54 -11.42 8.60
CA LYS A 128 8.47 -11.02 9.67
C LYS A 128 8.66 -9.50 9.73
N VAL A 129 8.69 -8.85 8.56
CA VAL A 129 8.79 -7.39 8.48
C VAL A 129 7.53 -6.73 9.04
N LEU A 130 6.36 -7.17 8.59
CA LEU A 130 5.08 -6.61 8.99
C LEU A 130 4.74 -6.91 10.46
N ASP A 131 5.04 -8.10 10.97
CA ASP A 131 4.87 -8.43 12.39
C ASP A 131 5.71 -7.52 13.30
N ARG A 132 6.91 -7.14 12.87
CA ARG A 132 7.77 -6.19 13.62
C ARG A 132 7.24 -4.76 13.58
N GLU A 133 6.70 -4.32 12.45
CA GLU A 133 6.26 -2.93 12.23
C GLU A 133 4.83 -2.69 12.73
N TYR A 134 3.94 -3.62 12.46
CA TYR A 134 2.51 -3.49 12.74
C TYR A 134 2.03 -4.33 13.93
N GLY A 135 2.87 -5.23 14.46
CA GLY A 135 2.46 -6.25 15.42
C GLY A 135 1.81 -7.45 14.74
N PRO A 136 1.25 -8.40 15.50
CA PRO A 136 0.66 -9.62 14.95
C PRO A 136 -0.51 -9.31 14.02
N ALA A 137 -0.66 -10.11 12.96
CA ALA A 137 -1.76 -9.98 12.02
C ALA A 137 -3.12 -10.07 12.72
N THR A 138 -4.04 -9.16 12.36
CA THR A 138 -5.41 -9.12 12.90
C THR A 138 -6.33 -10.16 12.25
N ILE A 139 -6.02 -10.55 11.01
CA ILE A 139 -6.70 -11.62 10.26
C ILE A 139 -5.62 -12.47 9.61
N LYS A 140 -5.78 -13.79 9.70
CA LYS A 140 -4.93 -14.76 9.06
C LYS A 140 -5.80 -15.80 8.36
N GLU A 141 -5.69 -15.87 7.05
CA GLU A 141 -6.40 -16.81 6.19
C GLU A 141 -5.37 -17.48 5.27
N GLU A 142 -4.85 -18.62 5.70
CA GLU A 142 -3.81 -19.39 4.99
C GLU A 142 -4.33 -20.80 4.76
N PHE A 143 -5.08 -20.98 3.67
CA PHE A 143 -5.76 -22.23 3.36
C PHE A 143 -5.63 -22.58 1.87
N ILE A 144 -5.26 -23.82 1.60
CA ILE A 144 -5.23 -24.42 0.25
C ILE A 144 -6.14 -25.66 0.24
N ALA A 145 -7.11 -25.66 -0.65
CA ALA A 145 -8.10 -26.73 -0.73
C ALA A 145 -7.51 -28.07 -1.21
N GLU A 146 -6.56 -28.03 -2.14
CA GLU A 146 -5.93 -29.23 -2.69
C GLU A 146 -4.41 -29.23 -2.42
N ARG A 147 -3.96 -30.17 -1.62
CA ARG A 147 -2.54 -30.32 -1.32
C ARG A 147 -1.74 -30.63 -2.59
N GLY A 148 -0.63 -29.92 -2.81
CA GLY A 148 0.23 -30.08 -3.99
C GLY A 148 -0.29 -29.38 -5.26
N LYS A 149 -1.36 -28.57 -5.12
CA LYS A 149 -1.91 -27.73 -6.19
C LYS A 149 -2.07 -26.29 -5.70
N PHE A 150 -0.96 -25.67 -5.29
CA PHE A 150 -1.00 -24.38 -4.61
C PHE A 150 -1.60 -23.28 -5.50
N TYR A 151 -1.00 -23.02 -6.65
CA TYR A 151 -1.47 -21.96 -7.55
C TYR A 151 -2.76 -22.33 -8.28
N GLN A 152 -2.96 -23.62 -8.62
CA GLN A 152 -4.21 -24.07 -9.22
C GLN A 152 -5.39 -23.83 -8.27
N SER A 153 -5.21 -24.13 -6.99
CA SER A 153 -6.24 -23.91 -5.97
C SER A 153 -6.54 -22.44 -5.76
N LEU A 154 -5.52 -21.57 -5.74
CA LEU A 154 -5.71 -20.11 -5.67
C LEU A 154 -6.42 -19.58 -6.91
N SER A 155 -5.98 -19.97 -8.12
CA SER A 155 -6.59 -19.57 -9.39
C SER A 155 -8.05 -19.98 -9.49
N ALA A 156 -8.38 -21.21 -9.09
CA ALA A 156 -9.75 -21.72 -9.09
C ALA A 156 -10.67 -20.90 -8.15
N CYS A 157 -10.13 -20.48 -6.99
CA CYS A 157 -10.87 -19.62 -6.09
C CYS A 157 -11.10 -18.22 -6.69
N ILE A 158 -10.09 -17.59 -7.27
CA ILE A 158 -10.22 -16.29 -7.91
C ILE A 158 -11.24 -16.34 -9.05
N ALA A 159 -11.18 -17.36 -9.90
CA ALA A 159 -12.15 -17.56 -10.98
C ALA A 159 -13.58 -17.68 -10.46
N LYS A 160 -13.77 -18.44 -9.38
CA LYS A 160 -15.06 -18.59 -8.72
C LYS A 160 -15.58 -17.28 -8.12
N GLN A 161 -14.70 -16.51 -7.48
CA GLN A 161 -15.05 -15.17 -6.95
C GLN A 161 -15.46 -14.23 -8.08
N GLN A 162 -14.73 -14.22 -9.19
CA GLN A 162 -15.05 -13.41 -10.36
C GLN A 162 -16.40 -13.80 -10.99
N GLU A 163 -16.67 -15.09 -11.11
CA GLU A 163 -17.98 -15.59 -11.58
C GLU A 163 -19.12 -15.13 -10.68
N TRP A 164 -18.95 -15.26 -9.36
CA TRP A 164 -19.96 -14.85 -8.38
C TRP A 164 -20.17 -13.34 -8.39
N TYR A 165 -19.08 -12.55 -8.50
CA TYR A 165 -19.15 -11.10 -8.65
C TYR A 165 -19.96 -10.69 -9.89
N ASN A 166 -19.66 -11.31 -11.04
CA ASN A 166 -20.37 -11.03 -12.29
C ASN A 166 -21.86 -11.38 -12.21
N LYS A 167 -22.21 -12.42 -11.47
CA LYS A 167 -23.60 -12.83 -11.21
C LYS A 167 -24.25 -12.04 -10.06
N ARG A 168 -23.57 -11.10 -9.44
CA ARG A 168 -24.01 -10.33 -8.27
C ARG A 168 -24.43 -11.20 -7.08
N LEU A 169 -23.76 -12.34 -6.90
CA LEU A 169 -23.97 -13.25 -5.78
C LEU A 169 -23.15 -12.80 -4.55
N ASP A 170 -23.58 -13.26 -3.38
CA ASP A 170 -22.91 -12.95 -2.12
C ASP A 170 -21.59 -13.73 -2.00
N LEU A 171 -20.46 -13.04 -2.15
CA LEU A 171 -19.12 -13.63 -2.07
C LEU A 171 -18.82 -14.30 -0.72
N ASN A 172 -19.47 -13.87 0.36
CA ASN A 172 -19.27 -14.44 1.70
C ASN A 172 -19.82 -15.89 1.80
N LYS A 173 -20.61 -16.30 0.85
CA LYS A 173 -21.15 -17.68 0.77
C LYS A 173 -20.23 -18.66 0.04
N ILE A 174 -19.11 -18.19 -0.52
CA ILE A 174 -18.15 -19.07 -1.17
C ILE A 174 -17.41 -19.86 -0.08
N LYS A 175 -17.66 -21.16 -0.03
CA LYS A 175 -17.00 -22.08 0.90
C LYS A 175 -15.78 -22.74 0.26
N ASN A 176 -14.80 -23.13 1.08
CA ASN A 176 -13.61 -23.86 0.69
C ASN A 176 -12.81 -23.17 -0.43
N CYS A 177 -12.75 -21.85 -0.39
CA CYS A 177 -12.01 -21.06 -1.32
C CYS A 177 -10.56 -20.92 -0.82
N SER A 178 -9.62 -21.37 -1.64
CA SER A 178 -8.20 -21.24 -1.31
C SER A 178 -7.80 -19.77 -1.26
N THR A 179 -7.14 -19.41 -0.18
CA THR A 179 -6.61 -18.07 0.04
C THR A 179 -5.33 -18.15 0.87
N TRP A 180 -4.42 -17.24 0.64
CA TRP A 180 -3.19 -17.12 1.41
C TRP A 180 -2.92 -15.67 1.68
N GLN A 181 -3.42 -15.16 2.82
CA GLN A 181 -3.36 -13.74 3.14
C GLN A 181 -3.30 -13.46 4.64
N ARG A 182 -2.73 -12.30 4.96
CA ARG A 182 -2.79 -11.66 6.29
C ARG A 182 -3.21 -10.21 6.19
N THR A 183 -3.96 -9.76 7.20
CA THR A 183 -4.32 -8.36 7.37
C THR A 183 -3.67 -7.84 8.65
N TYR A 184 -3.03 -6.70 8.53
CA TYR A 184 -2.43 -5.96 9.64
C TYR A 184 -3.15 -4.63 9.81
N LYS A 185 -3.29 -4.16 11.04
CA LYS A 185 -3.88 -2.85 11.34
C LYS A 185 -3.08 -2.15 12.43
N LYS A 186 -2.73 -0.88 12.20
CA LYS A 186 -2.14 0.01 13.19
C LYS A 186 -2.57 1.44 12.91
N GLY A 187 -3.25 2.09 13.87
CA GLY A 187 -3.88 3.38 13.65
C GLY A 187 -4.86 3.34 12.46
N ARG A 188 -4.70 4.28 11.52
CA ARG A 188 -5.50 4.36 10.29
C ARG A 188 -4.97 3.51 9.14
N VAL A 189 -3.81 2.86 9.32
CA VAL A 189 -3.19 2.05 8.28
C VAL A 189 -3.67 0.59 8.36
N THR A 190 -4.10 0.06 7.23
CA THR A 190 -4.37 -1.36 7.03
C THR A 190 -3.42 -1.89 5.97
N VAL A 191 -2.76 -3.02 6.23
CA VAL A 191 -1.91 -3.70 5.24
C VAL A 191 -2.49 -5.07 4.95
N LEU A 192 -2.70 -5.36 3.66
CA LEU A 192 -3.03 -6.68 3.15
C LEU A 192 -1.75 -7.27 2.55
N LEU A 193 -1.32 -8.41 3.04
CA LEU A 193 -0.27 -9.22 2.44
C LEU A 193 -0.91 -10.49 1.91
N TYR A 194 -0.73 -10.82 0.64
CA TYR A 194 -1.39 -11.97 0.04
C TYR A 194 -0.59 -12.57 -1.12
N ILE A 195 -0.88 -13.84 -1.42
CA ILE A 195 -0.35 -14.54 -2.58
C ILE A 195 -1.47 -14.67 -3.62
N GLU A 196 -1.22 -14.18 -4.82
CA GLU A 196 -1.96 -14.48 -6.03
C GLU A 196 -1.18 -15.52 -6.86
N PRO A 197 -1.79 -16.11 -7.91
CA PRO A 197 -1.05 -17.01 -8.78
C PRO A 197 0.24 -16.35 -9.29
N ARG A 198 1.39 -16.83 -8.76
CA ARG A 198 2.74 -16.37 -9.11
C ARG A 198 3.11 -14.94 -8.74
N GLN A 199 2.38 -14.35 -7.80
CA GLN A 199 2.68 -13.04 -7.27
C GLN A 199 2.56 -13.02 -5.75
N VAL A 200 3.45 -12.28 -5.09
CA VAL A 200 3.29 -11.85 -3.70
C VAL A 200 3.02 -10.37 -3.70
N SER A 201 1.91 -9.96 -3.11
CA SER A 201 1.43 -8.58 -3.15
C SER A 201 1.24 -8.01 -1.75
N LYS A 202 1.54 -6.71 -1.60
CA LYS A 202 1.21 -5.91 -0.41
C LYS A 202 0.37 -4.71 -0.82
N HIS A 203 -0.69 -4.47 -0.09
CA HIS A 203 -1.54 -3.32 -0.29
C HIS A 203 -1.69 -2.54 1.03
N TYR A 204 -1.08 -1.37 1.09
CA TYR A 204 -1.17 -0.44 2.20
C TYR A 204 -2.32 0.52 1.93
N ILE A 205 -3.24 0.65 2.88
CA ILE A 205 -4.46 1.47 2.77
C ILE A 205 -4.54 2.39 3.97
N TYR A 206 -4.67 3.69 3.72
CA TYR A 206 -4.86 4.74 4.71
C TYR A 206 -6.31 5.22 4.72
N LYS A 207 -6.96 5.26 5.89
CA LYS A 207 -8.38 5.63 6.06
C LYS A 207 -8.56 6.95 6.77
#